data_763d8462bd98aa128713d969813f8d40
#
_entry.id   763d8462bd98aa128713d969813f8d40
#
_cell.length_a   1.000
_cell.length_b   1.000
_cell.length_c   1.000
_cell.angle_alpha   90.00
_cell.angle_beta   90.00
_cell.angle_gamma   90.00
#
_symmetry.space_group_name_H-M   'P 1'
#
loop_
_entity.id
_entity.type
_entity.pdbx_description
1 polymer ?
#
loop_
_entity_poly.entity_id
_entity_poly.type
_entity_poly.pdbx_seq_one_letter_code
_entity_poly.pdbx_strand_id
1 'polypeptide(L)'
;PRFYFVGDDDLLEMLGHGRDIPHVSRHLSKMFAGLATVHADGSLIRAVETTAAERVELITPVVVRDGMPVYEWLDALQNAIRTTLAHMLPGVLAALESLVYDVPSVTSWLESAPTQLLVLACQIHWARRVERAMSENRVSSVHASVRALLDVQSQVAIASPHVRRQAEQLMLLLTHHEAVTQSALTEYAWEQQLRHYMEGGRVVVRVAHASFDYG
;
A
#
# COMPACT_ATOMS: atom_id res chain seq x y z
N PRO A 1 -14.15 5.50 7.33
CA PRO A 1 -14.00 4.73 8.60
C PRO A 1 -15.05 3.62 8.71
N ARG A 2 -14.64 2.46 9.26
CA ARG A 2 -15.50 1.28 9.38
C ARG A 2 -16.18 1.27 10.75
N PHE A 3 -17.10 2.17 11.01
CA PHE A 3 -17.82 2.26 12.30
C PHE A 3 -18.59 0.98 12.68
N TYR A 4 -18.96 0.16 11.69
CA TYR A 4 -19.63 -1.12 11.91
C TYR A 4 -18.83 -2.10 12.81
N PHE A 5 -17.50 -1.98 12.84
CA PHE A 5 -16.64 -2.84 13.67
C PHE A 5 -16.34 -2.26 15.05
N VAL A 6 -16.92 -1.11 15.39
CA VAL A 6 -16.80 -0.46 16.70
C VAL A 6 -18.03 -0.86 17.52
N GLY A 7 -17.80 -1.37 18.74
CA GLY A 7 -18.89 -1.69 19.65
C GLY A 7 -19.60 -0.42 20.16
N ASP A 8 -20.84 -0.56 20.62
CA ASP A 8 -21.66 0.58 21.08
C ASP A 8 -20.99 1.36 22.20
N ASP A 9 -20.32 0.70 23.14
CA ASP A 9 -19.60 1.33 24.26
C ASP A 9 -18.41 2.16 23.76
N ASP A 10 -17.59 1.61 22.85
CA ASP A 10 -16.47 2.33 22.22
C ASP A 10 -16.98 3.54 21.41
N LEU A 11 -18.12 3.37 20.72
CA LEU A 11 -18.72 4.44 19.92
C LEU A 11 -19.21 5.58 20.82
N LEU A 12 -19.88 5.27 21.93
CA LEU A 12 -20.33 6.26 22.93
C LEU A 12 -19.14 6.96 23.58
N GLU A 13 -18.07 6.21 23.90
CA GLU A 13 -16.82 6.76 24.44
C GLU A 13 -16.17 7.74 23.45
N MET A 14 -16.07 7.38 22.18
CA MET A 14 -15.54 8.26 21.13
C MET A 14 -16.41 9.50 20.91
N LEU A 15 -17.74 9.37 20.96
CA LEU A 15 -18.66 10.52 20.82
C LEU A 15 -18.53 11.48 22.02
N GLY A 16 -18.35 10.94 23.24
CA GLY A 16 -18.14 11.73 24.44
C GLY A 16 -16.78 12.47 24.48
N HIS A 17 -15.76 11.90 23.84
CA HIS A 17 -14.39 12.43 23.84
C HIS A 17 -13.88 12.74 22.42
N GLY A 18 -14.76 13.08 21.49
CA GLY A 18 -14.44 13.24 20.08
C GLY A 18 -13.38 14.28 19.73
N ARG A 19 -13.00 15.14 20.67
CA ARG A 19 -11.92 16.14 20.53
C ARG A 19 -10.57 15.65 21.05
N ASP A 20 -10.57 14.63 21.89
CA ASP A 20 -9.37 14.06 22.46
C ASP A 20 -8.74 13.09 21.44
N ILE A 21 -7.85 13.64 20.59
CA ILE A 21 -7.17 12.87 19.55
C ILE A 21 -6.47 11.64 20.14
N PRO A 22 -5.68 11.72 21.23
CA PRO A 22 -5.11 10.57 21.91
C PRO A 22 -6.14 9.52 22.33
N HIS A 23 -7.29 9.95 22.80
CA HIS A 23 -8.36 9.05 23.24
C HIS A 23 -8.98 8.30 22.05
N VAL A 24 -9.40 9.01 21.01
CA VAL A 24 -9.97 8.41 19.80
C VAL A 24 -8.94 7.53 19.08
N SER A 25 -7.65 7.89 19.14
CA SER A 25 -6.58 7.10 18.52
C SER A 25 -6.51 5.65 18.97
N ARG A 26 -6.92 5.32 20.19
CA ARG A 26 -6.96 3.94 20.72
C ARG A 26 -7.92 3.05 19.94
N HIS A 27 -8.94 3.64 19.30
CA HIS A 27 -9.97 2.93 18.54
C HIS A 27 -9.70 2.91 17.03
N LEU A 28 -8.64 3.59 16.54
CA LEU A 28 -8.35 3.70 15.10
C LEU A 28 -8.14 2.35 14.43
N SER A 29 -7.47 1.41 15.09
CA SER A 29 -7.24 0.07 14.54
C SER A 29 -8.52 -0.73 14.32
N LYS A 30 -9.62 -0.40 15.01
CA LYS A 30 -10.94 -1.00 14.81
C LYS A 30 -11.63 -0.43 13.56
N MET A 31 -11.39 0.86 13.27
CA MET A 31 -12.05 1.60 12.17
C MET A 31 -11.27 1.58 10.87
N PHE A 32 -9.94 1.54 10.95
CA PHE A 32 -9.03 1.58 9.81
C PHE A 32 -8.18 0.33 9.79
N ALA A 33 -8.22 -0.41 8.70
CA ALA A 33 -7.35 -1.57 8.54
C ALA A 33 -5.88 -1.12 8.43
N GLY A 34 -5.05 -1.60 9.35
CA GLY A 34 -3.61 -1.34 9.33
C GLY A 34 -3.16 -0.02 9.96
N LEU A 35 -4.07 0.84 10.44
CA LEU A 35 -3.72 2.07 11.14
C LEU A 35 -3.63 1.80 12.65
N ALA A 36 -2.50 2.16 13.26
CA ALA A 36 -2.30 2.00 14.71
C ALA A 36 -2.58 3.31 15.46
N THR A 37 -1.98 4.42 15.03
CA THR A 37 -2.10 5.71 15.72
C THR A 37 -1.93 6.89 14.76
N VAL A 38 -2.18 8.09 15.28
CA VAL A 38 -1.88 9.35 14.59
C VAL A 38 -0.88 10.17 15.39
N HIS A 39 -0.08 10.96 14.72
CA HIS A 39 0.84 11.91 15.32
C HIS A 39 0.27 13.32 15.18
N ALA A 40 -0.13 13.90 16.29
CA ALA A 40 -0.73 15.23 16.34
C ALA A 40 0.14 16.20 17.14
N ASP A 41 0.12 17.47 16.72
CA ASP A 41 0.65 18.62 17.43
C ASP A 41 -0.54 19.50 17.82
N GLY A 42 -0.97 19.38 19.08
CA GLY A 42 -2.22 19.97 19.54
C GLY A 42 -3.43 19.42 18.77
N SER A 43 -4.13 20.29 18.06
CA SER A 43 -5.29 19.95 17.22
C SER A 43 -4.94 19.58 15.77
N LEU A 44 -3.65 19.52 15.42
CA LEU A 44 -3.20 19.32 14.06
C LEU A 44 -2.57 17.94 13.88
N ILE A 45 -3.24 17.03 13.17
CA ILE A 45 -2.72 15.70 12.83
C ILE A 45 -1.81 15.85 11.59
N ARG A 46 -0.52 15.50 11.74
CA ARG A 46 0.50 15.65 10.69
C ARG A 46 0.90 14.34 10.05
N ALA A 47 0.86 13.24 10.82
CA ALA A 47 1.26 11.94 10.33
C ALA A 47 0.38 10.83 10.90
N VAL A 48 0.42 9.69 10.25
CA VAL A 48 -0.19 8.44 10.71
C VAL A 48 0.89 7.39 10.88
N GLU A 49 0.63 6.39 11.72
CA GLU A 49 1.50 5.25 11.91
C GLU A 49 0.71 3.95 11.74
N THR A 50 1.27 3.04 10.98
CA THR A 50 0.65 1.73 10.72
C THR A 50 0.93 0.74 11.85
N THR A 51 0.17 -0.36 11.89
CA THR A 51 0.44 -1.48 12.82
C THR A 51 1.80 -2.15 12.59
N ALA A 52 2.44 -1.88 11.46
CA ALA A 52 3.80 -2.30 11.15
C ALA A 52 4.87 -1.27 11.58
N ALA A 53 4.48 -0.22 12.33
CA ALA A 53 5.32 0.91 12.72
C ALA A 53 5.89 1.72 11.55
N GLU A 54 5.14 1.80 10.45
CA GLU A 54 5.45 2.66 9.31
C GLU A 54 4.80 4.03 9.51
N ARG A 55 5.62 5.07 9.53
CA ARG A 55 5.16 6.45 9.67
C ARG A 55 4.98 7.09 8.30
N VAL A 56 3.80 7.67 8.07
CA VAL A 56 3.45 8.38 6.85
C VAL A 56 3.07 9.82 7.18
N GLU A 57 3.86 10.76 6.71
CA GLU A 57 3.57 12.20 6.83
C GLU A 57 2.44 12.56 5.85
N LEU A 58 1.42 13.26 6.35
CA LEU A 58 0.29 13.69 5.53
C LEU A 58 0.66 14.94 4.71
N ILE A 59 0.42 14.91 3.40
CA ILE A 59 0.61 16.09 2.54
C ILE A 59 -0.26 17.25 3.00
N THR A 60 -1.51 16.94 3.38
CA THR A 60 -2.43 17.92 3.96
C THR A 60 -2.74 17.50 5.39
N PRO A 61 -2.21 18.21 6.39
CA PRO A 61 -2.53 17.95 7.80
C PRO A 61 -4.03 18.13 8.09
N VAL A 62 -4.56 17.33 9.01
CA VAL A 62 -5.96 17.40 9.42
C VAL A 62 -6.11 18.22 10.69
N VAL A 63 -6.95 19.25 10.64
CA VAL A 63 -7.24 20.12 11.79
C VAL A 63 -8.50 19.67 12.50
N VAL A 64 -8.37 19.26 13.75
CA VAL A 64 -9.51 18.96 14.62
C VAL A 64 -9.96 20.24 15.31
N ARG A 65 -11.11 20.80 14.87
CA ARG A 65 -11.61 22.07 15.35
C ARG A 65 -12.52 21.90 16.56
N ASP A 66 -12.66 22.98 17.35
CA ASP A 66 -13.64 23.01 18.42
C ASP A 66 -15.06 22.84 17.89
N GLY A 67 -15.81 21.91 18.49
CA GLY A 67 -17.16 21.55 18.05
C GLY A 67 -17.25 20.63 16.86
N MET A 68 -16.14 20.22 16.25
CA MET A 68 -16.13 19.29 15.14
C MET A 68 -16.52 17.89 15.59
N PRO A 69 -17.53 17.26 14.97
CA PRO A 69 -17.91 15.89 15.27
C PRO A 69 -16.77 14.91 14.94
N VAL A 70 -16.65 13.82 15.71
CA VAL A 70 -15.59 12.82 15.53
C VAL A 70 -15.58 12.21 14.14
N TYR A 71 -16.74 11.93 13.56
CA TYR A 71 -16.85 11.34 12.23
C TYR A 71 -16.32 12.28 11.13
N GLU A 72 -16.44 13.59 11.30
CA GLU A 72 -16.03 14.59 10.30
C GLU A 72 -14.49 14.64 10.18
N TRP A 73 -13.77 14.69 11.31
CA TRP A 73 -12.32 14.69 11.23
C TRP A 73 -11.75 13.31 10.89
N LEU A 74 -12.44 12.20 11.24
CA LEU A 74 -12.05 10.86 10.78
C LEU A 74 -12.21 10.69 9.28
N ASP A 75 -13.26 11.27 8.68
CA ASP A 75 -13.41 11.31 7.22
C ASP A 75 -12.35 12.19 6.57
N ALA A 76 -12.05 13.35 7.16
CA ALA A 76 -10.95 14.20 6.71
C ALA A 76 -9.59 13.47 6.79
N LEU A 77 -9.36 12.69 7.86
CA LEU A 77 -8.17 11.86 8.02
C LEU A 77 -8.09 10.77 6.93
N GLN A 78 -9.19 10.06 6.68
CA GLN A 78 -9.26 9.06 5.61
C GLN A 78 -8.91 9.66 4.24
N ASN A 79 -9.47 10.82 3.92
CA ASN A 79 -9.21 11.52 2.67
C ASN A 79 -7.76 12.02 2.59
N ALA A 80 -7.20 12.53 3.69
CA ALA A 80 -5.81 12.96 3.74
C ALA A 80 -4.84 11.79 3.53
N ILE A 81 -5.10 10.63 4.14
CA ILE A 81 -4.32 9.40 3.92
C ILE A 81 -4.38 8.98 2.44
N ARG A 82 -5.59 8.88 1.88
CA ARG A 82 -5.77 8.49 0.47
C ARG A 82 -5.04 9.42 -0.49
N THR A 83 -5.19 10.72 -0.30
CA THR A 83 -4.52 11.74 -1.13
C THR A 83 -3.00 11.63 -1.01
N THR A 84 -2.48 11.41 0.19
CA THR A 84 -1.05 11.23 0.45
C THR A 84 -0.51 9.99 -0.28
N LEU A 85 -1.16 8.84 -0.10
CA LEU A 85 -0.73 7.59 -0.74
C LEU A 85 -0.83 7.66 -2.27
N ALA A 86 -1.92 8.25 -2.80
CA ALA A 86 -2.09 8.46 -4.23
C ALA A 86 -1.00 9.37 -4.84
N HIS A 87 -0.58 10.40 -4.10
CA HIS A 87 0.50 11.29 -4.53
C HIS A 87 1.88 10.60 -4.51
N MET A 88 2.12 9.72 -3.55
CA MET A 88 3.41 9.00 -3.43
C MET A 88 3.58 7.90 -4.48
N LEU A 89 2.50 7.21 -4.86
CA LEU A 89 2.54 6.02 -5.71
C LEU A 89 3.28 6.19 -7.05
N PRO A 90 3.10 7.30 -7.83
CA PRO A 90 3.83 7.49 -9.07
C PRO A 90 5.36 7.51 -8.89
N GLY A 91 5.85 8.14 -7.81
CA GLY A 91 7.27 8.17 -7.49
C GLY A 91 7.83 6.79 -7.13
N VAL A 92 7.09 6.01 -6.33
CA VAL A 92 7.46 4.64 -5.97
C VAL A 92 7.50 3.73 -7.20
N LEU A 93 6.54 3.89 -8.11
CA LEU A 93 6.48 3.13 -9.35
C LEU A 93 7.64 3.48 -10.29
N ALA A 94 7.95 4.77 -10.46
CA ALA A 94 9.08 5.22 -11.28
C ALA A 94 10.43 4.73 -10.71
N ALA A 95 10.58 4.73 -9.40
CA ALA A 95 11.76 4.19 -8.74
C ALA A 95 11.92 2.67 -8.97
N LEU A 96 10.81 1.91 -8.95
CA LEU A 96 10.81 0.48 -9.27
C LEU A 96 11.16 0.22 -10.75
N GLU A 97 10.66 1.04 -11.68
CA GLU A 97 10.94 0.90 -13.11
C GLU A 97 12.43 1.11 -13.46
N SER A 98 13.13 1.93 -12.67
CA SER A 98 14.57 2.21 -12.82
C SER A 98 15.45 1.42 -11.84
N LEU A 99 14.87 0.51 -11.05
CA LEU A 99 15.57 -0.19 -9.98
C LEU A 99 16.68 -1.10 -10.51
N VAL A 100 17.89 -0.92 -9.98
CA VAL A 100 18.98 -1.87 -10.16
C VAL A 100 18.80 -3.02 -9.16
N TYR A 101 18.89 -4.25 -9.66
CA TYR A 101 18.69 -5.42 -8.82
C TYR A 101 19.99 -5.80 -8.09
N ASP A 102 20.40 -4.94 -7.16
CA ASP A 102 21.43 -5.18 -6.16
C ASP A 102 20.91 -4.91 -4.75
N VAL A 103 21.60 -5.45 -3.75
CA VAL A 103 21.16 -5.36 -2.34
C VAL A 103 21.02 -3.92 -1.85
N PRO A 104 21.99 -3.00 -2.09
CA PRO A 104 21.87 -1.62 -1.65
C PRO A 104 20.68 -0.88 -2.28
N SER A 105 20.49 -1.01 -3.59
CA SER A 105 19.43 -0.33 -4.33
C SER A 105 18.04 -0.84 -3.91
N VAL A 106 17.88 -2.16 -3.78
CA VAL A 106 16.63 -2.77 -3.33
C VAL A 106 16.32 -2.39 -1.88
N THR A 107 17.31 -2.38 -0.99
CA THR A 107 17.14 -1.94 0.41
C THR A 107 16.67 -0.49 0.47
N SER A 108 17.32 0.41 -0.26
CA SER A 108 16.96 1.83 -0.31
C SER A 108 15.54 2.03 -0.87
N TRP A 109 15.15 1.26 -1.88
CA TRP A 109 13.79 1.30 -2.42
C TRP A 109 12.75 0.81 -1.41
N LEU A 110 13.02 -0.26 -0.67
CA LEU A 110 12.16 -0.75 0.40
C LEU A 110 11.94 0.31 1.49
N GLU A 111 12.99 1.03 1.87
CA GLU A 111 12.93 2.09 2.89
C GLU A 111 12.23 3.38 2.39
N SER A 112 12.01 3.52 1.08
CA SER A 112 11.51 4.77 0.49
C SER A 112 10.01 4.99 0.65
N ALA A 113 9.24 3.95 0.96
CA ALA A 113 7.77 4.04 0.98
C ALA A 113 7.14 2.99 1.91
N PRO A 114 5.88 3.22 2.35
CA PRO A 114 5.11 2.22 3.09
C PRO A 114 4.92 0.94 2.28
N THR A 115 4.90 -0.19 2.96
CA THR A 115 4.76 -1.52 2.35
C THR A 115 3.57 -1.63 1.40
N GLN A 116 2.44 -0.99 1.73
CA GLN A 116 1.26 -0.98 0.86
C GLN A 116 1.57 -0.41 -0.53
N LEU A 117 2.35 0.67 -0.61
CA LEU A 117 2.72 1.29 -1.89
C LEU A 117 3.75 0.46 -2.65
N LEU A 118 4.70 -0.17 -1.95
CA LEU A 118 5.68 -1.07 -2.56
C LEU A 118 4.99 -2.28 -3.21
N VAL A 119 4.06 -2.92 -2.48
CA VAL A 119 3.24 -4.03 -2.99
C VAL A 119 2.43 -3.59 -4.20
N LEU A 120 1.75 -2.45 -4.12
CA LEU A 120 0.91 -1.94 -5.21
C LEU A 120 1.74 -1.57 -6.45
N ALA A 121 2.91 -0.95 -6.25
CA ALA A 121 3.84 -0.65 -7.34
C ALA A 121 4.33 -1.94 -8.03
N CYS A 122 4.68 -2.99 -7.26
CA CYS A 122 5.05 -4.28 -7.84
C CYS A 122 3.92 -4.89 -8.66
N GLN A 123 2.68 -4.84 -8.17
CA GLN A 123 1.51 -5.38 -8.89
C GLN A 123 1.24 -4.62 -10.20
N ILE A 124 1.28 -3.29 -10.18
CA ILE A 124 1.07 -2.46 -11.37
C ILE A 124 2.20 -2.68 -12.39
N HIS A 125 3.44 -2.64 -11.92
CA HIS A 125 4.61 -2.86 -12.78
C HIS A 125 4.58 -4.24 -13.43
N TRP A 126 4.27 -5.29 -12.65
CA TRP A 126 4.15 -6.65 -13.16
C TRP A 126 3.04 -6.79 -14.20
N ALA A 127 1.84 -6.27 -13.93
CA ALA A 127 0.73 -6.33 -14.88
C ALA A 127 1.09 -5.69 -16.23
N ARG A 128 1.66 -4.48 -16.21
CA ARG A 128 2.12 -3.79 -17.44
C ARG A 128 3.18 -4.59 -18.21
N ARG A 129 4.14 -5.19 -17.49
CA ARG A 129 5.23 -5.96 -18.12
C ARG A 129 4.72 -7.26 -18.71
N VAL A 130 3.83 -7.98 -18.02
CA VAL A 130 3.26 -9.23 -18.53
C VAL A 130 2.46 -8.96 -19.81
N GLU A 131 1.57 -7.96 -19.84
CA GLU A 131 0.77 -7.65 -21.03
C GLU A 131 1.64 -7.27 -22.23
N ARG A 132 2.67 -6.43 -22.02
CA ARG A 132 3.63 -6.13 -23.08
C ARG A 132 4.36 -7.39 -23.54
N ALA A 133 4.81 -8.24 -22.62
CA ALA A 133 5.54 -9.45 -22.95
C ALA A 133 4.65 -10.51 -23.65
N MET A 134 3.37 -10.57 -23.33
CA MET A 134 2.41 -11.43 -24.04
C MET A 134 2.23 -10.97 -25.49
N SER A 135 2.06 -9.67 -25.74
CA SER A 135 1.95 -9.12 -27.11
C SER A 135 3.21 -9.34 -27.94
N GLU A 136 4.37 -9.45 -27.31
CA GLU A 136 5.69 -9.68 -27.94
C GLU A 136 6.13 -11.15 -27.88
N ASN A 137 5.32 -12.04 -27.31
CA ASN A 137 5.65 -13.46 -27.09
C ASN A 137 6.94 -13.67 -26.27
N ARG A 138 7.17 -12.85 -25.24
CA ARG A 138 8.40 -12.82 -24.41
C ARG A 138 8.14 -12.90 -22.91
N VAL A 139 7.11 -13.64 -22.49
CA VAL A 139 6.76 -13.78 -21.04
C VAL A 139 7.92 -14.30 -20.20
N SER A 140 8.79 -15.15 -20.77
CA SER A 140 10.00 -15.64 -20.09
C SER A 140 10.95 -14.54 -19.62
N SER A 141 10.97 -13.38 -20.29
CA SER A 141 11.78 -12.25 -19.86
C SER A 141 11.24 -11.59 -18.58
N VAL A 142 9.93 -11.61 -18.38
CA VAL A 142 9.30 -11.13 -17.14
C VAL A 142 9.61 -12.10 -16.00
N HIS A 143 9.48 -13.40 -16.26
CA HIS A 143 9.85 -14.44 -15.29
C HIS A 143 11.31 -14.28 -14.81
N ALA A 144 12.27 -14.12 -15.73
CA ALA A 144 13.67 -13.91 -15.39
C ALA A 144 13.90 -12.67 -14.51
N SER A 145 13.17 -11.57 -14.77
CA SER A 145 13.30 -10.34 -13.98
C SER A 145 12.68 -10.48 -12.59
N VAL A 146 11.54 -11.15 -12.46
CA VAL A 146 10.92 -11.44 -11.15
C VAL A 146 11.85 -12.31 -10.32
N ARG A 147 12.44 -13.33 -10.95
CA ARG A 147 13.42 -14.21 -10.31
C ARG A 147 14.65 -13.45 -9.81
N ALA A 148 15.21 -12.58 -10.64
CA ALA A 148 16.36 -11.76 -10.24
C ALA A 148 16.05 -10.86 -9.04
N LEU A 149 14.86 -10.26 -8.98
CA LEU A 149 14.43 -9.46 -7.85
C LEU A 149 14.24 -10.30 -6.59
N LEU A 150 13.65 -11.50 -6.70
CA LEU A 150 13.52 -12.46 -5.57
C LEU A 150 14.88 -12.87 -5.01
N ASP A 151 15.85 -13.19 -5.88
CA ASP A 151 17.19 -13.60 -5.48
C ASP A 151 17.89 -12.49 -4.69
N VAL A 152 17.75 -11.23 -5.09
CA VAL A 152 18.28 -10.08 -4.34
C VAL A 152 17.56 -9.88 -3.03
N GLN A 153 16.22 -9.93 -3.02
CA GLN A 153 15.43 -9.75 -1.80
C GLN A 153 15.74 -10.80 -0.73
N SER A 154 16.07 -12.03 -1.12
CA SER A 154 16.48 -13.06 -0.18
C SER A 154 17.75 -12.69 0.61
N GLN A 155 18.58 -11.80 0.07
CA GLN A 155 19.83 -11.31 0.66
C GLN A 155 19.63 -10.02 1.49
N VAL A 156 18.53 -9.29 1.28
CA VAL A 156 18.21 -8.03 2.01
C VAL A 156 17.82 -8.27 3.47
N ALA A 157 17.55 -9.50 3.87
CA ALA A 157 16.93 -9.89 5.15
C ALA A 157 17.68 -9.47 6.44
N ILE A 158 18.76 -8.67 6.36
CA ILE A 158 19.65 -8.41 7.50
C ILE A 158 19.59 -6.98 8.04
N ALA A 159 18.95 -6.03 7.34
CA ALA A 159 19.05 -4.61 7.67
C ALA A 159 18.28 -4.24 8.97
N SER A 160 17.04 -3.93 8.90
CA SER A 160 16.22 -3.59 10.07
C SER A 160 15.00 -4.52 10.18
N PRO A 161 14.41 -4.69 11.38
CA PRO A 161 13.18 -5.50 11.53
C PRO A 161 12.03 -5.00 10.66
N HIS A 162 12.03 -3.70 10.34
CA HIS A 162 11.03 -3.08 9.47
C HIS A 162 11.25 -3.48 8.01
N VAL A 163 12.43 -3.26 7.46
CA VAL A 163 12.80 -3.64 6.08
C VAL A 163 12.64 -5.14 5.86
N ARG A 164 12.98 -5.93 6.85
CA ARG A 164 12.77 -7.38 6.81
C ARG A 164 11.29 -7.75 6.61
N ARG A 165 10.38 -7.14 7.36
CA ARG A 165 8.93 -7.40 7.20
C ARG A 165 8.42 -6.97 5.83
N GLN A 166 8.87 -5.83 5.32
CA GLN A 166 8.55 -5.37 3.97
C GLN A 166 9.05 -6.36 2.92
N ALA A 167 10.30 -6.81 3.03
CA ALA A 167 10.88 -7.80 2.13
C ALA A 167 10.11 -9.12 2.16
N GLU A 168 9.74 -9.63 3.34
CA GLU A 168 8.96 -10.87 3.50
C GLU A 168 7.59 -10.79 2.81
N GLN A 169 6.88 -9.66 2.93
CA GLN A 169 5.59 -9.46 2.26
C GLN A 169 5.74 -9.39 0.74
N LEU A 170 6.77 -8.70 0.24
CA LEU A 170 7.05 -8.64 -1.19
C LEU A 170 7.53 -9.98 -1.75
N MET A 171 8.30 -10.76 -1.00
CA MET A 171 8.71 -12.10 -1.43
C MET A 171 7.50 -13.01 -1.69
N LEU A 172 6.47 -12.95 -0.84
CA LEU A 172 5.24 -13.72 -1.05
C LEU A 172 4.56 -13.32 -2.37
N LEU A 173 4.44 -12.01 -2.62
CA LEU A 173 3.86 -11.48 -3.87
C LEU A 173 4.70 -11.90 -5.09
N LEU A 174 6.00 -11.70 -5.03
CA LEU A 174 6.90 -12.01 -6.15
C LEU A 174 6.98 -13.51 -6.44
N THR A 175 6.88 -14.36 -5.42
CA THR A 175 6.77 -15.82 -5.61
C THR A 175 5.49 -16.18 -6.37
N HIS A 176 4.37 -15.50 -6.09
CA HIS A 176 3.15 -15.65 -6.88
C HIS A 176 3.36 -15.17 -8.33
N HIS A 177 3.98 -14.02 -8.54
CA HIS A 177 4.29 -13.49 -9.87
C HIS A 177 5.22 -14.43 -10.67
N GLU A 178 6.22 -15.01 -9.99
CA GLU A 178 7.11 -16.02 -10.59
C GLU A 178 6.31 -17.23 -11.04
N ALA A 179 5.49 -17.80 -10.16
CA ALA A 179 4.70 -19.00 -10.45
C ALA A 179 3.74 -18.79 -11.66
N VAL A 180 3.09 -17.64 -11.76
CA VAL A 180 2.20 -17.31 -12.88
C VAL A 180 2.97 -17.19 -14.19
N THR A 181 4.20 -16.66 -14.18
CA THR A 181 5.00 -16.43 -15.39
C THR A 181 5.93 -17.58 -15.76
N GLN A 182 6.02 -18.63 -14.92
CA GLN A 182 6.89 -19.78 -15.13
C GLN A 182 6.46 -20.67 -16.31
N SER A 183 5.15 -20.84 -16.52
CA SER A 183 4.58 -21.64 -17.59
C SER A 183 4.08 -20.79 -18.76
N ALA A 184 3.73 -21.43 -19.87
CA ALA A 184 3.10 -20.75 -21.00
C ALA A 184 1.79 -20.11 -20.54
N LEU A 185 1.82 -18.78 -20.36
CA LEU A 185 0.69 -18.01 -19.89
C LEU A 185 -0.29 -17.77 -21.04
N THR A 186 -1.47 -18.38 -20.97
CA THR A 186 -2.54 -18.14 -21.93
C THR A 186 -3.29 -16.86 -21.57
N GLU A 187 -3.95 -16.24 -22.53
CA GLU A 187 -4.79 -15.05 -22.33
C GLU A 187 -5.87 -15.30 -21.26
N TYR A 188 -6.54 -16.44 -21.33
CA TYR A 188 -7.52 -16.84 -20.33
C TYR A 188 -6.93 -16.92 -18.90
N ALA A 189 -5.77 -17.59 -18.75
CA ALA A 189 -5.12 -17.71 -17.45
C ALA A 189 -4.65 -16.35 -16.90
N TRP A 190 -4.26 -15.43 -17.79
CA TRP A 190 -3.92 -14.07 -17.44
C TRP A 190 -5.14 -13.25 -16.98
N GLU A 191 -6.24 -13.36 -17.67
CA GLU A 191 -7.49 -12.67 -17.30
C GLU A 191 -8.00 -13.07 -15.92
N GLN A 192 -7.77 -14.31 -15.50
CA GLN A 192 -8.15 -14.78 -14.16
C GLN A 192 -7.27 -14.20 -13.03
N GLN A 193 -6.14 -13.55 -13.34
CA GLN A 193 -5.30 -12.91 -12.34
C GLN A 193 -5.91 -11.60 -11.86
N LEU A 194 -5.61 -11.25 -10.60
CA LEU A 194 -5.93 -9.93 -10.05
C LEU A 194 -4.89 -8.93 -10.55
N ARG A 195 -5.28 -8.09 -11.50
CA ARG A 195 -4.40 -7.18 -12.23
C ARG A 195 -4.64 -5.74 -11.81
N HIS A 196 -3.56 -5.03 -11.47
CA HIS A 196 -3.61 -3.64 -11.02
C HIS A 196 -3.07 -2.72 -12.10
N TYR A 197 -3.77 -1.60 -12.32
CA TYR A 197 -3.40 -0.60 -13.33
C TYR A 197 -3.49 0.80 -12.74
N MET A 198 -2.67 1.71 -13.24
CA MET A 198 -2.83 3.14 -12.97
C MET A 198 -3.44 3.82 -14.19
N GLU A 199 -4.66 4.34 -14.04
CA GLU A 199 -5.45 4.96 -15.10
C GLU A 199 -5.97 6.31 -14.60
N GLY A 200 -5.65 7.40 -15.31
CA GLY A 200 -6.11 8.74 -14.95
C GLY A 200 -5.74 9.18 -13.53
N GLY A 201 -4.61 8.70 -12.98
CA GLY A 201 -4.17 9.00 -11.62
C GLY A 201 -4.85 8.16 -10.52
N ARG A 202 -5.64 7.16 -10.90
CA ARG A 202 -6.30 6.22 -9.98
C ARG A 202 -5.80 4.81 -10.20
N VAL A 203 -5.91 3.97 -9.19
CA VAL A 203 -5.62 2.55 -9.32
C VAL A 203 -6.91 1.80 -9.60
N VAL A 204 -6.89 1.03 -10.69
CA VAL A 204 -7.98 0.18 -11.11
C VAL A 204 -7.56 -1.28 -11.02
N VAL A 205 -8.41 -2.11 -10.46
CA VAL A 205 -8.18 -3.55 -10.34
C VAL A 205 -9.10 -4.28 -11.30
N ARG A 206 -8.54 -5.21 -12.06
CA ARG A 206 -9.29 -6.05 -13.00
C ARG A 206 -9.11 -7.53 -12.69
N VAL A 207 -10.18 -8.29 -12.78
CA VAL A 207 -10.19 -9.75 -12.76
C VAL A 207 -11.27 -10.25 -13.69
N ALA A 208 -10.93 -11.16 -14.60
CA ALA A 208 -11.80 -11.55 -15.71
C ALA A 208 -12.34 -10.32 -16.45
N HIS A 209 -13.66 -10.16 -16.53
CA HIS A 209 -14.34 -9.02 -17.14
C HIS A 209 -14.73 -7.92 -16.14
N ALA A 210 -14.49 -8.12 -14.85
CA ALA A 210 -14.82 -7.14 -13.81
C ALA A 210 -13.71 -6.11 -13.63
N SER A 211 -14.11 -4.87 -13.36
CA SER A 211 -13.20 -3.75 -13.08
C SER A 211 -13.69 -3.00 -11.84
N PHE A 212 -12.77 -2.71 -10.92
CA PHE A 212 -13.06 -2.07 -9.64
C PHE A 212 -12.11 -0.91 -9.42
N ASP A 213 -12.61 0.16 -8.81
CA ASP A 213 -11.78 1.23 -8.29
C ASP A 213 -11.09 0.75 -6.99
N TYR A 214 -9.79 0.90 -6.88
CA TYR A 214 -9.04 0.44 -5.69
C TYR A 214 -9.23 1.38 -4.49
N GLY A 215 -9.69 2.59 -4.70
CA GLY A 215 -10.02 3.59 -3.68
C GLY A 215 -9.14 4.81 -3.65
#